data_a99c98a231ac586338117c54c4c00ec8
#
_entry.id   a99c98a231ac586338117c54c4c00ec8
#
_cell.length_a   1.000
_cell.length_b   1.000
_cell.length_c   1.000
_cell.angle_alpha   90.00
_cell.angle_beta   90.00
_cell.angle_gamma   90.00
#
_symmetry.space_group_name_H-M   'P 1'
#
loop_
_entity.id
_entity.type
_entity.pdbx_description
1 polymer ?
#
loop_
_entity_poly.entity_id
_entity_poly.type
_entity_poly.pdbx_seq_one_letter_code
_entity_poly.pdbx_strand_id
1 'polypeptide(L)'
;MKEEIKKALSILKRGVVDLIEEEELIAKLERSIKEAKPLRIKAGFDPTAPDLHLGHTVLLRKLKQFQDLGHEVYFLIGDFTAMIGDPTGRSETRKALSREQVLENAKTYKEQVFKILDPEKTKVVFNSSWFSRMNAEDIVRLCAKYTLARILEREDFKKRYQEGIPICLHELIYPLFQAYDSVALQADVELGGTDQLFNLLIGRDIQREYGQEPQVVMTLPLLEGLDGAQKMSKSLGNYVGIMEPPFEMYGKLMSIPDHLMWKYFELLTDIPLEDVARMKEEVEKGVLHPKKVKQLLARTIVSQYHSEEDAKGAEEEFERVFSRKEAPTEAETIEIKAGTIYLPKFLKELGITKSSSEAKRLIAQRAIDLDHKTVEAEEILLIPGTYFLRVGKKRFLKLIVSPSQPEG
;
A
#
# COMPACT_ATOMS: atom_id res chain seq x y z
N MET A 1 22.01 24.80 -14.06
CA MET A 1 21.45 23.75 -14.94
C MET A 1 22.09 22.39 -14.74
N LYS A 2 23.34 22.11 -15.12
CA LYS A 2 23.93 20.74 -14.94
C LYS A 2 23.92 20.24 -13.50
N GLU A 3 24.27 21.06 -12.51
CA GLU A 3 24.27 20.70 -11.10
C GLU A 3 22.84 20.48 -10.57
N GLU A 4 21.91 21.28 -10.99
CA GLU A 4 20.50 21.16 -10.67
C GLU A 4 19.89 19.85 -11.20
N ILE A 5 20.21 19.49 -12.45
CA ILE A 5 19.79 18.21 -13.04
C ILE A 5 20.40 17.03 -12.31
N LYS A 6 21.70 17.12 -11.97
CA LYS A 6 22.37 16.07 -11.18
C LYS A 6 21.70 15.87 -9.83
N LYS A 7 21.33 16.95 -9.14
CA LYS A 7 20.58 16.89 -7.88
C LYS A 7 19.19 16.29 -8.07
N ALA A 8 18.46 16.71 -9.12
CA ALA A 8 17.15 16.15 -9.44
C ALA A 8 17.23 14.64 -9.72
N LEU A 9 18.19 14.20 -10.55
CA LEU A 9 18.41 12.78 -10.84
C LEU A 9 18.74 11.98 -9.59
N SER A 10 19.57 12.51 -8.69
CA SER A 10 19.90 11.84 -7.41
C SER A 10 18.63 11.56 -6.58
N ILE A 11 17.70 12.50 -6.53
CA ILE A 11 16.41 12.35 -5.83
C ILE A 11 15.52 11.35 -6.58
N LEU A 12 15.37 11.54 -7.89
CA LEU A 12 14.43 10.77 -8.71
C LEU A 12 14.85 9.31 -8.88
N LYS A 13 16.14 8.99 -8.87
CA LYS A 13 16.66 7.62 -9.01
C LYS A 13 16.57 6.79 -7.72
N ARG A 14 16.32 7.41 -6.57
CA ARG A 14 16.20 6.68 -5.31
C ARG A 14 15.09 5.63 -5.38
N GLY A 15 15.42 4.36 -5.13
CA GLY A 15 14.49 3.24 -5.11
C GLY A 15 13.91 2.84 -6.47
N VAL A 16 14.40 3.41 -7.58
CA VAL A 16 13.98 3.06 -8.95
C VAL A 16 14.66 1.77 -9.38
N VAL A 17 13.90 0.86 -9.99
CA VAL A 17 14.41 -0.40 -10.54
C VAL A 17 14.71 -0.24 -12.02
N ASP A 18 13.74 0.23 -12.82
CA ASP A 18 13.91 0.47 -14.24
C ASP A 18 13.73 1.96 -14.53
N LEU A 19 14.62 2.50 -15.34
CA LEU A 19 14.56 3.87 -15.88
C LEU A 19 14.78 3.81 -17.38
N ILE A 20 13.75 4.05 -18.16
CA ILE A 20 13.74 3.90 -19.61
C ILE A 20 13.20 5.17 -20.24
N GLU A 21 14.04 6.00 -20.84
CA GLU A 21 15.52 5.99 -20.88
C GLU A 21 16.07 7.15 -20.05
N GLU A 22 17.23 6.97 -19.38
CA GLU A 22 17.80 8.04 -18.53
C GLU A 22 18.19 9.28 -19.32
N GLU A 23 18.75 9.11 -20.52
CA GLU A 23 19.14 10.21 -21.40
C GLU A 23 17.91 11.03 -21.85
N GLU A 24 16.77 10.36 -22.09
CA GLU A 24 15.51 11.05 -22.42
C GLU A 24 14.99 11.85 -21.21
N LEU A 25 15.13 11.31 -19.98
CA LEU A 25 14.76 12.03 -18.77
C LEU A 25 15.61 13.30 -18.61
N ILE A 26 16.93 13.18 -18.81
CA ILE A 26 17.85 14.33 -18.75
C ILE A 26 17.42 15.37 -19.78
N ALA A 27 17.19 14.98 -21.02
CA ALA A 27 16.78 15.90 -22.09
C ALA A 27 15.44 16.59 -21.76
N LYS A 28 14.48 15.87 -21.21
CA LYS A 28 13.18 16.44 -20.80
C LYS A 28 13.34 17.41 -19.62
N LEU A 29 14.18 17.09 -18.62
CA LEU A 29 14.48 17.99 -17.50
C LEU A 29 15.19 19.27 -17.98
N GLU A 30 16.18 19.15 -18.86
CA GLU A 30 16.87 20.30 -19.48
C GLU A 30 15.91 21.22 -20.22
N ARG A 31 15.03 20.63 -21.04
CA ARG A 31 14.01 21.37 -21.79
C ARG A 31 13.01 22.04 -20.82
N SER A 32 12.56 21.34 -19.81
CA SER A 32 11.64 21.88 -18.79
C SER A 32 12.22 23.12 -18.10
N ILE A 33 13.48 23.08 -17.70
CA ILE A 33 14.17 24.22 -17.07
C ILE A 33 14.33 25.37 -18.09
N LYS A 34 14.77 25.06 -19.29
CA LYS A 34 15.03 26.07 -20.33
C LYS A 34 13.76 26.79 -20.76
N GLU A 35 12.66 26.07 -20.91
CA GLU A 35 11.39 26.61 -21.38
C GLU A 35 10.48 27.09 -20.24
N ALA A 36 10.90 26.90 -18.97
CA ALA A 36 10.08 27.13 -17.76
C ALA A 36 8.73 26.43 -17.85
N LYS A 37 8.70 25.21 -18.42
CA LYS A 37 7.50 24.41 -18.60
C LYS A 37 7.61 23.11 -17.83
N PRO A 38 6.69 22.84 -16.86
CA PRO A 38 6.72 21.61 -16.07
C PRO A 38 6.49 20.37 -16.94
N LEU A 39 7.14 19.26 -16.59
CA LEU A 39 6.85 17.96 -17.16
C LEU A 39 5.52 17.44 -16.62
N ARG A 40 4.86 16.61 -17.41
CA ARG A 40 3.62 15.89 -17.04
C ARG A 40 3.95 14.50 -16.55
N ILE A 41 3.81 14.29 -15.25
CA ILE A 41 4.15 13.04 -14.57
C ILE A 41 2.87 12.27 -14.26
N LYS A 42 2.72 11.07 -14.82
CA LYS A 42 1.52 10.25 -14.70
C LYS A 42 1.79 9.02 -13.84
N ALA A 43 0.84 8.66 -13.00
CA ALA A 43 0.68 7.31 -12.45
C ALA A 43 -0.81 6.94 -12.42
N GLY A 44 -1.11 5.73 -12.88
CA GLY A 44 -2.48 5.21 -12.93
C GLY A 44 -2.77 4.27 -11.77
N PHE A 45 -3.97 4.38 -11.22
CA PHE A 45 -4.46 3.55 -10.14
C PHE A 45 -5.89 3.10 -10.44
N ASP A 46 -6.11 1.80 -10.57
CA ASP A 46 -7.44 1.24 -10.65
C ASP A 46 -8.03 1.14 -9.24
N PRO A 47 -9.21 1.74 -8.98
CA PRO A 47 -9.80 1.79 -7.64
C PRO A 47 -10.45 0.45 -7.28
N THR A 48 -9.63 -0.56 -7.04
CA THR A 48 -10.07 -1.93 -6.76
C THR A 48 -10.45 -2.20 -5.31
N ALA A 49 -10.12 -1.28 -4.42
CA ALA A 49 -10.47 -1.29 -3.00
C ALA A 49 -10.50 0.15 -2.46
N PRO A 50 -11.29 0.44 -1.40
CA PRO A 50 -11.52 1.83 -0.96
C PRO A 50 -10.34 2.52 -0.31
N ASP A 51 -9.33 1.80 0.19
CA ASP A 51 -8.23 2.40 0.94
C ASP A 51 -6.87 2.13 0.31
N LEU A 52 -5.96 3.07 0.51
CA LEU A 52 -4.56 2.94 0.15
C LEU A 52 -3.75 2.34 1.32
N HIS A 53 -2.69 1.64 1.00
CA HIS A 53 -1.72 1.11 1.95
C HIS A 53 -0.29 1.53 1.56
N LEU A 54 0.70 1.27 2.43
CA LEU A 54 2.09 1.70 2.22
C LEU A 54 2.68 1.22 0.88
N GLY A 55 2.22 0.10 0.33
CA GLY A 55 2.64 -0.34 -1.00
C GLY A 55 2.30 0.66 -2.12
N HIS A 56 1.13 1.31 -2.05
CA HIS A 56 0.74 2.35 -3.00
C HIS A 56 1.55 3.64 -2.79
N THR A 57 1.95 3.90 -1.54
CA THR A 57 2.65 5.15 -1.22
C THR A 57 4.06 5.21 -1.79
N VAL A 58 4.64 4.08 -2.17
CA VAL A 58 5.92 4.03 -2.89
C VAL A 58 5.85 4.87 -4.17
N LEU A 59 4.79 4.67 -4.98
CA LEU A 59 4.55 5.47 -6.20
C LEU A 59 4.15 6.91 -5.86
N LEU A 60 3.29 7.12 -4.87
CA LEU A 60 2.85 8.47 -4.48
C LEU A 60 4.01 9.34 -3.99
N ARG A 61 4.95 8.75 -3.25
CA ARG A 61 6.17 9.45 -2.83
C ARG A 61 7.06 9.81 -4.01
N LYS A 62 7.16 8.95 -5.02
CA LYS A 62 7.88 9.29 -6.25
C LYS A 62 7.20 10.43 -7.02
N LEU A 63 5.87 10.42 -7.13
CA LEU A 63 5.10 11.54 -7.67
C LEU A 63 5.38 12.84 -6.89
N LYS A 64 5.41 12.76 -5.54
CA LYS A 64 5.72 13.89 -4.68
C LYS A 64 7.12 14.46 -4.95
N GLN A 65 8.12 13.62 -5.17
CA GLN A 65 9.46 14.07 -5.54
C GLN A 65 9.47 14.89 -6.84
N PHE A 66 8.74 14.45 -7.87
CA PHE A 66 8.57 15.24 -9.09
C PHE A 66 7.82 16.55 -8.83
N GLN A 67 6.78 16.51 -8.00
CA GLN A 67 5.99 17.69 -7.62
C GLN A 67 6.86 18.74 -6.89
N ASP A 68 7.73 18.29 -5.99
CA ASP A 68 8.66 19.16 -5.25
C ASP A 68 9.74 19.77 -6.15
N LEU A 69 10.06 19.11 -7.26
CA LEU A 69 10.92 19.64 -8.31
C LEU A 69 10.19 20.58 -9.30
N GLY A 70 8.90 20.88 -9.07
CA GLY A 70 8.14 21.84 -9.85
C GLY A 70 7.38 21.24 -11.04
N HIS A 71 7.24 19.92 -11.13
CA HIS A 71 6.53 19.25 -12.21
C HIS A 71 5.05 19.05 -11.92
N GLU A 72 4.22 18.90 -12.96
CA GLU A 72 2.79 18.64 -12.85
C GLU A 72 2.53 17.13 -12.63
N VAL A 73 1.80 16.81 -11.58
CA VAL A 73 1.42 15.43 -11.28
C VAL A 73 0.00 15.14 -11.74
N TYR A 74 -0.15 14.08 -12.53
CA TYR A 74 -1.42 13.51 -12.95
C TYR A 74 -1.68 12.22 -12.21
N PHE A 75 -2.51 12.29 -11.18
CA PHE A 75 -3.01 11.13 -10.48
C PHE A 75 -4.22 10.59 -11.24
N LEU A 76 -3.99 9.54 -12.02
CA LEU A 76 -5.03 8.97 -12.87
C LEU A 76 -5.79 7.88 -12.12
N ILE A 77 -7.10 8.06 -12.00
CA ILE A 77 -8.02 7.04 -11.52
C ILE A 77 -8.58 6.30 -12.74
N GLY A 78 -8.22 5.01 -12.83
CA GLY A 78 -8.66 4.12 -13.89
C GLY A 78 -10.08 3.61 -13.65
N ASP A 79 -11.07 4.50 -13.64
CA ASP A 79 -12.46 4.15 -13.41
C ASP A 79 -13.07 3.35 -14.57
N PHE A 80 -12.60 3.59 -15.79
CA PHE A 80 -12.97 2.78 -16.95
C PHE A 80 -12.20 1.45 -16.98
N THR A 81 -10.89 1.49 -16.78
CA THR A 81 -10.05 0.28 -16.83
C THR A 81 -10.30 -0.68 -15.67
N ALA A 82 -10.72 -0.19 -14.51
CA ALA A 82 -11.12 -1.03 -13.38
C ALA A 82 -12.32 -1.93 -13.67
N MET A 83 -13.21 -1.51 -14.57
CA MET A 83 -14.34 -2.36 -15.04
C MET A 83 -13.86 -3.49 -15.95
N ILE A 84 -12.72 -3.32 -16.62
CA ILE A 84 -12.08 -4.39 -17.42
C ILE A 84 -11.30 -5.32 -16.48
N GLY A 85 -10.54 -4.75 -15.58
CA GLY A 85 -9.64 -5.42 -14.64
C GLY A 85 -8.25 -5.69 -15.23
N ASP A 86 -7.24 -5.20 -14.54
CA ASP A 86 -5.83 -5.42 -14.92
C ASP A 86 -5.48 -6.92 -14.89
N PRO A 87 -5.10 -7.52 -16.01
CA PRO A 87 -4.73 -8.93 -16.08
C PRO A 87 -3.30 -9.22 -15.58
N THR A 88 -2.50 -8.19 -15.28
CA THR A 88 -1.08 -8.32 -14.93
C THR A 88 -0.85 -9.28 -13.77
N GLY A 89 0.00 -10.29 -14.00
CA GLY A 89 0.39 -11.29 -13.01
C GLY A 89 -0.74 -12.21 -12.54
N ARG A 90 -1.82 -12.35 -13.33
CA ARG A 90 -2.95 -13.21 -13.00
C ARG A 90 -2.90 -14.54 -13.74
N SER A 91 -3.24 -15.59 -13.03
CA SER A 91 -3.40 -16.94 -13.59
C SER A 91 -4.78 -17.18 -14.19
N GLU A 92 -5.75 -16.30 -13.94
CA GLU A 92 -7.13 -16.38 -14.39
C GLU A 92 -7.70 -14.98 -14.66
N THR A 93 -8.82 -14.93 -15.40
CA THR A 93 -9.54 -13.69 -15.70
C THR A 93 -10.07 -13.06 -14.40
N ARG A 94 -9.79 -11.78 -14.20
CA ARG A 94 -10.24 -11.02 -13.03
C ARG A 94 -11.74 -10.77 -13.11
N LYS A 95 -12.43 -10.88 -11.98
CA LYS A 95 -13.83 -10.47 -11.89
C LYS A 95 -13.94 -8.96 -12.05
N ALA A 96 -14.72 -8.52 -13.03
CA ALA A 96 -14.99 -7.11 -13.28
C ALA A 96 -15.75 -6.47 -12.09
N LEU A 97 -15.41 -5.24 -11.78
CA LEU A 97 -16.15 -4.43 -10.80
C LEU A 97 -17.32 -3.73 -11.48
N SER A 98 -18.42 -3.51 -10.75
CA SER A 98 -19.48 -2.64 -11.24
C SER A 98 -19.04 -1.17 -11.22
N ARG A 99 -19.69 -0.35 -12.05
CA ARG A 99 -19.41 1.08 -12.10
C ARG A 99 -19.61 1.76 -10.73
N GLU A 100 -20.64 1.35 -10.00
CA GLU A 100 -20.98 1.86 -8.67
C GLU A 100 -19.87 1.53 -7.68
N GLN A 101 -19.36 0.30 -7.68
CA GLN A 101 -18.24 -0.12 -6.83
C GLN A 101 -16.97 0.67 -7.14
N VAL A 102 -16.66 0.88 -8.41
CA VAL A 102 -15.50 1.67 -8.85
C VAL A 102 -15.60 3.10 -8.38
N LEU A 103 -16.76 3.75 -8.54
CA LEU A 103 -16.98 5.13 -8.11
C LEU A 103 -16.93 5.29 -6.59
N GLU A 104 -17.46 4.34 -5.85
CA GLU A 104 -17.39 4.34 -4.39
C GLU A 104 -15.94 4.23 -3.89
N ASN A 105 -15.18 3.29 -4.45
CA ASN A 105 -13.75 3.16 -4.12
C ASN A 105 -12.95 4.41 -4.51
N ALA A 106 -13.27 5.04 -5.64
CA ALA A 106 -12.57 6.23 -6.12
C ALA A 106 -12.75 7.46 -5.23
N LYS A 107 -13.89 7.58 -4.54
CA LYS A 107 -14.16 8.71 -3.62
C LYS A 107 -13.11 8.82 -2.53
N THR A 108 -12.73 7.70 -1.92
CA THR A 108 -11.77 7.68 -0.81
C THR A 108 -10.33 7.89 -1.27
N TYR A 109 -10.00 7.57 -2.52
CA TYR A 109 -8.65 7.73 -3.06
C TYR A 109 -8.18 9.18 -3.05
N LYS A 110 -9.05 10.10 -3.46
CA LYS A 110 -8.72 11.52 -3.52
C LYS A 110 -8.31 12.09 -2.15
N GLU A 111 -9.04 11.74 -1.10
CA GLU A 111 -8.74 12.21 0.25
C GLU A 111 -7.42 11.63 0.77
N GLN A 112 -7.19 10.34 0.53
CA GLN A 112 -6.00 9.63 0.97
C GLN A 112 -4.73 10.09 0.23
N VAL A 113 -4.83 10.33 -1.07
CA VAL A 113 -3.72 10.80 -1.90
C VAL A 113 -3.21 12.17 -1.42
N PHE A 114 -4.11 13.05 -0.99
CA PHE A 114 -3.75 14.37 -0.49
C PHE A 114 -3.12 14.39 0.91
N LYS A 115 -2.96 13.23 1.55
CA LYS A 115 -2.04 13.10 2.69
C LYS A 115 -0.56 13.15 2.26
N ILE A 116 -0.28 12.92 0.98
CA ILE A 116 1.08 12.83 0.43
C ILE A 116 1.31 13.92 -0.62
N LEU A 117 0.39 14.06 -1.56
CA LEU A 117 0.50 15.01 -2.67
C LEU A 117 -0.13 16.36 -2.32
N ASP A 118 0.46 17.43 -2.84
CA ASP A 118 -0.09 18.77 -2.75
C ASP A 118 -1.35 18.87 -3.66
N PRO A 119 -2.53 19.18 -3.11
CA PRO A 119 -3.78 19.27 -3.86
C PRO A 119 -3.73 20.32 -5.00
N GLU A 120 -3.01 21.43 -4.81
CA GLU A 120 -2.94 22.52 -5.79
C GLU A 120 -2.06 22.15 -6.99
N LYS A 121 -1.12 21.24 -6.81
CA LYS A 121 -0.16 20.78 -7.85
C LYS A 121 -0.51 19.39 -8.40
N THR A 122 -1.62 18.81 -7.98
CA THR A 122 -2.06 17.47 -8.41
C THR A 122 -3.33 17.56 -9.24
N LYS A 123 -3.27 17.07 -10.46
CA LYS A 123 -4.45 16.91 -11.31
C LYS A 123 -4.99 15.49 -11.15
N VAL A 124 -6.10 15.37 -10.44
CA VAL A 124 -6.85 14.09 -10.36
C VAL A 124 -7.69 13.97 -11.63
N VAL A 125 -7.42 12.92 -12.41
CA VAL A 125 -8.09 12.67 -13.69
C VAL A 125 -8.68 11.28 -13.73
N PHE A 126 -9.79 11.13 -14.47
CA PHE A 126 -10.49 9.87 -14.65
C PHE A 126 -10.39 9.45 -16.12
N ASN A 127 -9.99 8.22 -16.40
CA ASN A 127 -9.85 7.80 -17.78
C ASN A 127 -11.18 7.58 -18.52
N SER A 128 -12.30 7.46 -17.80
CA SER A 128 -13.64 7.57 -18.40
C SER A 128 -13.85 8.89 -19.15
N SER A 129 -13.11 9.97 -18.82
CA SER A 129 -13.24 11.28 -19.46
C SER A 129 -12.95 11.24 -20.97
N TRP A 130 -12.07 10.35 -21.41
CA TRP A 130 -11.80 10.12 -22.85
C TRP A 130 -12.42 8.82 -23.35
N PHE A 131 -12.40 7.71 -22.62
CA PHE A 131 -12.94 6.45 -23.11
C PHE A 131 -14.46 6.48 -23.32
N SER A 132 -15.21 7.21 -22.49
CA SER A 132 -16.67 7.34 -22.67
C SER A 132 -17.04 8.11 -23.95
N ARG A 133 -16.09 8.82 -24.59
CA ARG A 133 -16.31 9.54 -25.84
C ARG A 133 -15.82 8.77 -27.07
N MET A 134 -15.02 7.71 -26.88
CA MET A 134 -14.54 6.86 -27.96
C MET A 134 -15.70 5.98 -28.46
N ASN A 135 -15.82 5.92 -29.77
CA ASN A 135 -16.77 5.02 -30.43
C ASN A 135 -16.06 3.73 -30.86
N ALA A 136 -16.80 2.79 -31.44
CA ALA A 136 -16.26 1.50 -31.87
C ALA A 136 -15.11 1.64 -32.90
N GLU A 137 -15.19 2.62 -33.79
CA GLU A 137 -14.15 2.88 -34.79
C GLU A 137 -12.86 3.33 -34.12
N ASP A 138 -12.94 4.18 -33.08
CA ASP A 138 -11.77 4.65 -32.33
C ASP A 138 -11.07 3.49 -31.62
N ILE A 139 -11.83 2.57 -31.06
CA ILE A 139 -11.29 1.35 -30.40
C ILE A 139 -10.59 0.46 -31.43
N VAL A 140 -11.20 0.24 -32.60
CA VAL A 140 -10.58 -0.56 -33.68
C VAL A 140 -9.29 0.10 -34.14
N ARG A 141 -9.27 1.43 -34.33
CA ARG A 141 -8.08 2.19 -34.71
C ARG A 141 -6.98 2.07 -33.67
N LEU A 142 -7.31 2.11 -32.38
CA LEU A 142 -6.35 1.89 -31.29
C LEU A 142 -5.77 0.47 -31.36
N CYS A 143 -6.63 -0.56 -31.50
CA CYS A 143 -6.19 -1.95 -31.62
C CYS A 143 -5.30 -2.19 -32.84
N ALA A 144 -5.52 -1.47 -33.95
CA ALA A 144 -4.72 -1.59 -35.15
C ALA A 144 -3.27 -1.09 -35.01
N LYS A 145 -2.95 -0.35 -33.94
CA LYS A 145 -1.61 0.21 -33.71
C LYS A 145 -0.66 -0.75 -32.99
N TYR A 146 -1.14 -1.91 -32.56
CA TYR A 146 -0.32 -2.86 -31.83
C TYR A 146 -0.66 -4.30 -32.22
N THR A 147 0.34 -5.17 -32.30
CA THR A 147 0.09 -6.55 -32.76
C THR A 147 -0.22 -7.51 -31.61
N LEU A 148 -1.09 -8.49 -31.86
CA LEU A 148 -1.37 -9.57 -30.91
C LEU A 148 -0.07 -10.30 -30.50
N ALA A 149 0.85 -10.54 -31.47
CA ALA A 149 2.11 -11.21 -31.18
C ALA A 149 2.90 -10.50 -30.07
N ARG A 150 2.98 -9.17 -30.13
CA ARG A 150 3.65 -8.37 -29.09
C ARG A 150 2.92 -8.39 -27.75
N ILE A 151 1.59 -8.41 -27.73
CA ILE A 151 0.84 -8.53 -26.47
C ILE A 151 1.10 -9.89 -25.81
N LEU A 152 1.20 -10.96 -26.61
CA LEU A 152 1.48 -12.32 -26.12
C LEU A 152 2.95 -12.52 -25.67
N GLU A 153 3.84 -11.55 -25.87
CA GLU A 153 5.19 -11.57 -25.27
C GLU A 153 5.15 -11.37 -23.75
N ARG A 154 4.09 -10.79 -23.21
CA ARG A 154 3.91 -10.63 -21.77
C ARG A 154 3.85 -12.01 -21.10
N GLU A 155 4.69 -12.22 -20.09
CA GLU A 155 4.97 -13.54 -19.51
C GLU A 155 3.71 -14.29 -19.04
N ASP A 156 2.78 -13.59 -18.40
CA ASP A 156 1.52 -14.16 -17.91
C ASP A 156 0.59 -14.58 -19.06
N PHE A 157 0.47 -13.79 -20.11
CA PHE A 157 -0.30 -14.16 -21.32
C PHE A 157 0.35 -15.32 -22.06
N LYS A 158 1.67 -15.27 -22.24
CA LYS A 158 2.43 -16.34 -22.88
C LYS A 158 2.23 -17.66 -22.16
N LYS A 159 2.34 -17.66 -20.83
CA LYS A 159 2.15 -18.85 -20.00
C LYS A 159 0.71 -19.38 -20.12
N ARG A 160 -0.29 -18.53 -19.91
CA ARG A 160 -1.71 -18.92 -20.02
C ARG A 160 -2.05 -19.48 -21.42
N TYR A 161 -1.53 -18.85 -22.47
CA TYR A 161 -1.73 -19.32 -23.85
C TYR A 161 -1.12 -20.71 -24.06
N GLN A 162 0.11 -20.95 -23.58
CA GLN A 162 0.80 -22.24 -23.69
C GLN A 162 0.12 -23.35 -22.88
N GLU A 163 -0.43 -23.02 -21.73
CA GLU A 163 -1.13 -23.94 -20.83
C GLU A 163 -2.60 -24.15 -21.19
N GLY A 164 -3.11 -23.49 -22.24
CA GLY A 164 -4.51 -23.59 -22.65
C GLY A 164 -5.48 -22.93 -21.67
N ILE A 165 -4.98 -22.06 -20.78
CA ILE A 165 -5.82 -21.31 -19.85
C ILE A 165 -6.52 -20.18 -20.61
N PRO A 166 -7.85 -20.03 -20.46
CA PRO A 166 -8.61 -19.03 -21.20
C PRO A 166 -8.08 -17.61 -20.98
N ILE A 167 -7.98 -16.86 -22.10
CA ILE A 167 -7.67 -15.42 -22.11
C ILE A 167 -8.81 -14.73 -22.85
N CYS A 168 -9.53 -13.84 -22.17
CA CYS A 168 -10.62 -13.08 -22.80
C CYS A 168 -10.07 -11.92 -23.60
N LEU A 169 -10.73 -11.54 -24.70
CA LEU A 169 -10.28 -10.46 -25.59
C LEU A 169 -10.11 -9.11 -24.88
N HIS A 170 -10.96 -8.78 -23.91
CA HIS A 170 -10.85 -7.54 -23.14
C HIS A 170 -9.55 -7.47 -22.33
N GLU A 171 -9.01 -8.61 -21.87
CA GLU A 171 -7.71 -8.66 -21.17
C GLU A 171 -6.55 -8.29 -22.10
N LEU A 172 -6.64 -8.68 -23.39
CA LEU A 172 -5.62 -8.34 -24.39
C LEU A 172 -5.65 -6.85 -24.80
N ILE A 173 -6.81 -6.20 -24.66
CA ILE A 173 -6.97 -4.78 -24.98
C ILE A 173 -6.62 -3.88 -23.79
N TYR A 174 -6.68 -4.38 -22.57
CA TYR A 174 -6.40 -3.60 -21.37
C TYR A 174 -5.07 -2.80 -21.44
N PRO A 175 -3.93 -3.41 -21.86
CA PRO A 175 -2.67 -2.66 -21.98
C PRO A 175 -2.74 -1.49 -22.96
N LEU A 176 -3.56 -1.60 -24.01
CA LEU A 176 -3.75 -0.53 -24.99
C LEU A 176 -4.56 0.64 -24.42
N PHE A 177 -5.53 0.39 -23.56
CA PHE A 177 -6.24 1.44 -22.84
C PHE A 177 -5.32 2.17 -21.88
N GLN A 178 -4.51 1.45 -21.10
CA GLN A 178 -3.50 2.08 -20.23
C GLN A 178 -2.50 2.91 -21.04
N ALA A 179 -2.07 2.42 -22.20
CA ALA A 179 -1.19 3.15 -23.12
C ALA A 179 -1.83 4.42 -23.66
N TYR A 180 -3.11 4.36 -24.02
CA TYR A 180 -3.85 5.52 -24.52
C TYR A 180 -4.05 6.60 -23.45
N ASP A 181 -4.10 6.25 -22.18
CA ASP A 181 -4.09 7.22 -21.07
C ASP A 181 -2.88 8.16 -21.19
N SER A 182 -1.72 7.63 -21.56
CA SER A 182 -0.49 8.44 -21.78
C SER A 182 -0.60 9.34 -23.00
N VAL A 183 -1.28 8.86 -24.05
CA VAL A 183 -1.58 9.69 -25.24
C VAL A 183 -2.52 10.85 -24.89
N ALA A 184 -3.62 10.54 -24.19
CA ALA A 184 -4.63 11.52 -23.79
C ALA A 184 -4.04 12.61 -22.88
N LEU A 185 -3.14 12.24 -21.97
CA LEU A 185 -2.47 13.16 -21.05
C LEU A 185 -1.20 13.80 -21.65
N GLN A 186 -0.71 13.30 -22.78
CA GLN A 186 0.61 13.67 -23.32
C GLN A 186 1.69 13.56 -22.23
N ALA A 187 1.74 12.40 -21.58
CA ALA A 187 2.63 12.17 -20.46
C ALA A 187 4.10 12.24 -20.86
N ASP A 188 4.91 12.96 -20.09
CA ASP A 188 6.37 13.01 -20.26
C ASP A 188 7.07 11.88 -19.51
N VAL A 189 6.52 11.50 -18.35
CA VAL A 189 7.01 10.40 -17.50
C VAL A 189 5.83 9.60 -16.99
N GLU A 190 5.91 8.29 -17.02
CA GLU A 190 4.96 7.38 -16.39
C GLU A 190 5.64 6.53 -15.33
N LEU A 191 5.03 6.50 -14.14
CA LEU A 191 5.49 5.71 -13.01
C LEU A 191 4.59 4.48 -12.81
N GLY A 192 5.20 3.35 -12.47
CA GLY A 192 4.47 2.14 -12.13
C GLY A 192 5.26 1.19 -11.23
N GLY A 193 4.63 0.12 -10.77
CA GLY A 193 5.34 -1.00 -10.15
C GLY A 193 6.14 -1.79 -11.20
N THR A 194 7.14 -2.57 -10.76
CA THR A 194 7.92 -3.44 -11.67
C THR A 194 7.04 -4.44 -12.43
N ASP A 195 5.90 -4.83 -11.87
CA ASP A 195 4.90 -5.68 -12.52
C ASP A 195 4.18 -4.99 -13.69
N GLN A 196 4.24 -3.67 -13.78
CA GLN A 196 3.62 -2.85 -14.84
C GLN A 196 4.56 -2.54 -16.01
N LEU A 197 5.84 -2.90 -15.94
CA LEU A 197 6.84 -2.49 -16.94
C LEU A 197 6.38 -2.74 -18.38
N PHE A 198 5.82 -3.91 -18.67
CA PHE A 198 5.33 -4.24 -20.00
C PHE A 198 4.26 -3.25 -20.50
N ASN A 199 3.26 -2.97 -19.66
CA ASN A 199 2.18 -2.03 -20.01
C ASN A 199 2.72 -0.60 -20.21
N LEU A 200 3.68 -0.19 -19.39
CA LEU A 200 4.30 1.14 -19.48
C LEU A 200 5.09 1.31 -20.79
N LEU A 201 5.78 0.23 -21.24
CA LEU A 201 6.50 0.22 -22.51
C LEU A 201 5.56 0.31 -23.71
N ILE A 202 4.40 -0.35 -23.66
CA ILE A 202 3.36 -0.19 -24.70
C ILE A 202 2.91 1.28 -24.76
N GLY A 203 2.85 1.99 -23.63
CA GLY A 203 2.56 3.43 -23.58
C GLY A 203 3.50 4.24 -24.47
N ARG A 204 4.81 3.95 -24.43
CA ARG A 204 5.82 4.58 -25.29
C ARG A 204 5.54 4.32 -26.77
N ASP A 205 5.26 3.05 -27.11
CA ASP A 205 5.00 2.64 -28.50
C ASP A 205 3.74 3.32 -29.05
N ILE A 206 2.66 3.32 -28.29
CA ILE A 206 1.39 3.93 -28.69
C ILE A 206 1.52 5.45 -28.81
N GLN A 207 2.28 6.14 -27.93
CA GLN A 207 2.56 7.57 -28.10
C GLN A 207 3.25 7.86 -29.43
N ARG A 208 4.26 7.05 -29.83
CA ARG A 208 4.91 7.19 -31.16
C ARG A 208 3.92 7.03 -32.31
N GLU A 209 3.02 6.05 -32.21
CA GLU A 209 1.97 5.81 -33.19
C GLU A 209 0.95 6.95 -33.30
N TYR A 210 0.82 7.77 -32.28
CA TYR A 210 0.04 9.01 -32.27
C TYR A 210 0.88 10.26 -32.53
N GLY A 211 2.14 10.11 -32.97
CA GLY A 211 3.03 11.23 -33.29
C GLY A 211 3.50 12.04 -32.09
N GLN A 212 3.47 11.45 -30.90
CA GLN A 212 3.96 12.08 -29.67
C GLN A 212 5.38 11.61 -29.34
N GLU A 213 6.13 12.45 -28.65
CA GLU A 213 7.37 12.04 -28.01
C GLU A 213 7.09 10.99 -26.92
N PRO A 214 7.82 9.86 -26.92
CA PRO A 214 7.56 8.83 -25.95
C PRO A 214 7.88 9.28 -24.53
N GLN A 215 7.06 8.84 -23.58
CA GLN A 215 7.28 9.04 -22.15
C GLN A 215 8.52 8.29 -21.64
N VAL A 216 9.18 8.85 -20.64
CA VAL A 216 10.13 8.09 -19.83
C VAL A 216 9.34 7.14 -18.92
N VAL A 217 9.81 5.90 -18.78
CA VAL A 217 9.23 4.93 -17.89
C VAL A 217 10.12 4.75 -16.67
N MET A 218 9.53 4.85 -15.48
CA MET A 218 10.21 4.55 -14.23
C MET A 218 9.41 3.52 -13.44
N THR A 219 10.04 2.40 -13.08
CA THR A 219 9.41 1.41 -12.21
C THR A 219 10.00 1.43 -10.81
N LEU A 220 9.15 1.12 -9.86
CA LEU A 220 9.47 1.01 -8.44
C LEU A 220 9.17 -0.41 -7.98
N PRO A 221 9.94 -0.94 -7.02
CA PRO A 221 9.72 -2.30 -6.55
C PRO A 221 8.37 -2.41 -5.84
N LEU A 222 7.76 -3.58 -5.94
CA LEU A 222 6.63 -3.91 -5.10
C LEU A 222 7.10 -4.01 -3.64
N LEU A 223 6.37 -3.36 -2.75
CA LEU A 223 6.67 -3.42 -1.33
C LEU A 223 6.15 -4.74 -0.75
N GLU A 224 7.00 -5.49 -0.08
CA GLU A 224 6.59 -6.68 0.67
C GLU A 224 5.76 -6.25 1.90
N GLY A 225 4.78 -7.07 2.23
CA GLY A 225 3.92 -6.86 3.40
C GLY A 225 4.57 -7.29 4.72
N LEU A 226 3.75 -7.36 5.77
CA LEU A 226 4.18 -7.68 7.14
C LEU A 226 4.81 -9.07 7.28
N ASP A 227 4.53 -9.98 6.35
CA ASP A 227 5.13 -11.32 6.27
C ASP A 227 6.60 -11.30 5.76
N GLY A 228 7.03 -10.20 5.16
CA GLY A 228 8.38 -10.02 4.62
C GLY A 228 8.68 -10.84 3.36
N ALA A 229 7.67 -11.41 2.72
CA ALA A 229 7.83 -12.30 1.56
C ALA A 229 6.91 -11.91 0.39
N GLN A 230 5.60 -11.81 0.63
CA GLN A 230 4.64 -11.50 -0.41
C GLN A 230 4.41 -10.00 -0.52
N LYS A 231 4.07 -9.53 -1.73
CA LYS A 231 3.72 -8.12 -1.92
C LYS A 231 2.60 -7.70 -0.97
N MET A 232 2.69 -6.48 -0.47
CA MET A 232 1.69 -5.90 0.40
C MET A 232 0.34 -5.86 -0.32
N SER A 233 -0.68 -6.47 0.29
CA SER A 233 -2.02 -6.54 -0.28
C SER A 233 -3.08 -6.69 0.80
N LYS A 234 -4.24 -6.06 0.61
CA LYS A 234 -5.40 -6.25 1.48
C LYS A 234 -5.94 -7.67 1.45
N SER A 235 -5.97 -8.30 0.27
CA SER A 235 -6.45 -9.68 0.12
C SER A 235 -5.59 -10.69 0.88
N LEU A 236 -4.32 -10.38 1.10
CA LEU A 236 -3.40 -11.21 1.88
C LEU A 236 -3.39 -10.86 3.39
N GLY A 237 -4.02 -9.75 3.78
CA GLY A 237 -4.03 -9.30 5.18
C GLY A 237 -2.67 -8.87 5.73
N ASN A 238 -1.67 -8.68 4.86
CA ASN A 238 -0.28 -8.34 5.21
C ASN A 238 0.05 -6.85 5.02
N TYR A 239 -0.95 -5.98 5.05
CA TYR A 239 -0.82 -4.57 4.71
C TYR A 239 -0.84 -3.64 5.93
N VAL A 240 -0.33 -2.42 5.70
CA VAL A 240 -0.48 -1.27 6.60
C VAL A 240 -1.23 -0.18 5.82
N GLY A 241 -2.45 0.13 6.26
CA GLY A 241 -3.27 1.18 5.65
C GLY A 241 -2.83 2.57 6.12
N ILE A 242 -2.88 3.57 5.23
CA ILE A 242 -2.46 4.94 5.58
C ILE A 242 -3.48 5.69 6.44
N MET A 243 -4.69 5.14 6.58
CA MET A 243 -5.76 5.66 7.43
C MET A 243 -5.90 4.90 8.75
N GLU A 244 -5.06 3.89 8.99
CA GLU A 244 -5.10 3.16 10.26
C GLU A 244 -4.73 4.06 11.44
N PRO A 245 -5.29 3.83 12.63
CA PRO A 245 -4.91 4.56 13.83
C PRO A 245 -3.41 4.51 14.09
N PRO A 246 -2.81 5.57 14.66
CA PRO A 246 -1.35 5.66 14.87
C PRO A 246 -0.75 4.48 15.61
N PHE A 247 -1.41 4.01 16.66
CA PHE A 247 -0.95 2.87 17.45
C PHE A 247 -0.95 1.54 16.66
N GLU A 248 -1.98 1.31 15.84
CA GLU A 248 -2.06 0.12 14.99
C GLU A 248 -0.99 0.14 13.90
N MET A 249 -0.84 1.29 13.23
CA MET A 249 0.19 1.49 12.20
C MET A 249 1.58 1.26 12.80
N TYR A 250 1.88 1.86 13.96
CA TYR A 250 3.15 1.70 14.67
C TYR A 250 3.41 0.23 15.03
N GLY A 251 2.43 -0.44 15.61
CA GLY A 251 2.54 -1.85 16.01
C GLY A 251 2.78 -2.79 14.82
N LYS A 252 2.12 -2.54 13.69
CA LYS A 252 2.35 -3.29 12.45
C LYS A 252 3.77 -3.08 11.92
N LEU A 253 4.26 -1.83 11.90
CA LEU A 253 5.62 -1.52 11.48
C LEU A 253 6.67 -2.13 12.40
N MET A 254 6.44 -2.18 13.70
CA MET A 254 7.31 -2.88 14.65
C MET A 254 7.33 -4.41 14.43
N SER A 255 6.32 -4.98 13.78
CA SER A 255 6.20 -6.43 13.54
C SER A 255 6.89 -6.93 12.27
N ILE A 256 7.35 -6.06 11.37
CA ILE A 256 8.04 -6.47 10.15
C ILE A 256 9.35 -7.19 10.46
N PRO A 257 9.83 -8.13 9.62
CA PRO A 257 11.16 -8.72 9.75
C PRO A 257 12.27 -7.67 9.70
N ASP A 258 13.35 -7.86 10.45
CA ASP A 258 14.45 -6.89 10.54
C ASP A 258 15.12 -6.60 9.20
N HIS A 259 15.25 -7.61 8.33
CA HIS A 259 15.83 -7.43 7.00
C HIS A 259 15.01 -6.52 6.09
N LEU A 260 13.68 -6.45 6.31
CA LEU A 260 12.77 -5.66 5.48
C LEU A 260 12.82 -4.17 5.82
N MET A 261 13.21 -3.81 7.05
CA MET A 261 13.19 -2.41 7.49
C MET A 261 14.07 -1.50 6.62
N TRP A 262 15.16 -2.00 6.04
CA TRP A 262 16.06 -1.23 5.18
C TRP A 262 15.38 -0.80 3.88
N LYS A 263 14.62 -1.71 3.27
CA LYS A 263 13.81 -1.40 2.09
C LYS A 263 12.70 -0.39 2.40
N TYR A 264 12.09 -0.50 3.58
CA TYR A 264 11.09 0.47 4.03
C TYR A 264 11.70 1.86 4.26
N PHE A 265 12.91 1.96 4.83
CA PHE A 265 13.62 3.24 4.92
C PHE A 265 13.87 3.86 3.55
N GLU A 266 14.34 3.08 2.59
CA GLU A 266 14.63 3.56 1.24
C GLU A 266 13.38 4.08 0.52
N LEU A 267 12.29 3.30 0.57
CA LEU A 267 11.09 3.55 -0.24
C LEU A 267 10.05 4.46 0.44
N LEU A 268 10.00 4.47 1.76
CA LEU A 268 8.92 5.10 2.54
C LEU A 268 9.36 6.28 3.38
N THR A 269 10.64 6.63 3.40
CA THR A 269 11.15 7.77 4.19
C THR A 269 12.04 8.68 3.36
N ASP A 270 12.28 9.88 3.87
CA ASP A 270 13.23 10.85 3.26
C ASP A 270 14.59 10.83 3.97
N ILE A 271 14.81 9.89 4.90
CA ILE A 271 16.10 9.73 5.58
C ILE A 271 17.18 9.45 4.52
N PRO A 272 18.31 10.19 4.53
CA PRO A 272 19.39 10.01 3.57
C PRO A 272 19.87 8.56 3.51
N LEU A 273 20.11 8.02 2.31
CA LEU A 273 20.57 6.64 2.14
C LEU A 273 21.92 6.36 2.81
N GLU A 274 22.76 7.38 2.94
CA GLU A 274 24.03 7.31 3.67
C GLU A 274 23.81 7.05 5.17
N ASP A 275 22.81 7.69 5.76
CA ASP A 275 22.42 7.46 7.15
C ASP A 275 21.81 6.07 7.34
N VAL A 276 20.99 5.62 6.38
CA VAL A 276 20.44 4.26 6.39
C VAL A 276 21.57 3.22 6.31
N ALA A 277 22.53 3.42 5.41
CA ALA A 277 23.68 2.53 5.25
C ALA A 277 24.53 2.49 6.55
N ARG A 278 24.76 3.63 7.17
CA ARG A 278 25.48 3.73 8.46
C ARG A 278 24.76 2.96 9.58
N MET A 279 23.44 3.17 9.72
CA MET A 279 22.63 2.44 10.71
C MET A 279 22.68 0.93 10.47
N LYS A 280 22.66 0.50 9.19
CA LYS A 280 22.74 -0.91 8.83
C LYS A 280 24.10 -1.51 9.28
N GLU A 281 25.20 -0.83 9.00
CA GLU A 281 26.52 -1.25 9.41
C GLU A 281 26.66 -1.31 10.95
N GLU A 282 26.13 -0.33 11.66
CA GLU A 282 26.12 -0.31 13.13
C GLU A 282 25.30 -1.47 13.72
N VAL A 283 24.19 -1.85 13.09
CA VAL A 283 23.41 -3.03 13.49
C VAL A 283 24.19 -4.31 13.25
N GLU A 284 24.83 -4.46 12.08
CA GLU A 284 25.65 -5.63 11.74
C GLU A 284 26.84 -5.79 12.70
N LYS A 285 27.42 -4.70 13.16
CA LYS A 285 28.48 -4.69 14.17
C LYS A 285 28.00 -4.85 15.62
N GLY A 286 26.70 -4.93 15.84
CA GLY A 286 26.11 -5.03 17.18
C GLY A 286 26.21 -3.77 18.03
N VAL A 287 26.57 -2.61 17.44
CA VAL A 287 26.64 -1.31 18.11
C VAL A 287 25.24 -0.72 18.32
N LEU A 288 24.38 -0.88 17.32
CA LEU A 288 23.00 -0.40 17.35
C LEU A 288 22.03 -1.57 17.37
N HIS A 289 21.06 -1.54 18.29
CA HIS A 289 20.07 -2.61 18.39
C HIS A 289 18.99 -2.48 17.30
N PRO A 290 18.64 -3.55 16.52
CA PRO A 290 17.64 -3.49 15.45
C PRO A 290 16.28 -2.91 15.88
N LYS A 291 15.85 -3.19 17.12
CA LYS A 291 14.62 -2.62 17.68
C LYS A 291 14.62 -1.09 17.65
N LYS A 292 15.75 -0.44 17.96
CA LYS A 292 15.86 1.03 17.96
C LYS A 292 15.73 1.62 16.57
N VAL A 293 16.32 0.95 15.58
CA VAL A 293 16.21 1.35 14.17
C VAL A 293 14.77 1.19 13.69
N LYS A 294 14.12 0.08 14.06
CA LYS A 294 12.71 -0.16 13.71
C LYS A 294 11.75 0.83 14.39
N GLN A 295 12.04 1.24 15.64
CA GLN A 295 11.30 2.31 16.32
C GLN A 295 11.42 3.64 15.57
N LEU A 296 12.63 4.01 15.12
CA LEU A 296 12.83 5.19 14.27
C LEU A 296 12.03 5.10 12.96
N LEU A 297 12.07 3.96 12.29
CA LEU A 297 11.30 3.73 11.07
C LEU A 297 9.79 3.90 11.31
N ALA A 298 9.26 3.22 12.33
CA ALA A 298 7.85 3.23 12.65
C ALA A 298 7.37 4.66 13.01
N ARG A 299 8.11 5.36 13.86
CA ARG A 299 7.82 6.75 14.21
C ARG A 299 7.87 7.67 13.00
N THR A 300 8.88 7.54 12.13
CA THR A 300 9.02 8.34 10.90
C THR A 300 7.84 8.11 9.96
N ILE A 301 7.40 6.86 9.77
CA ILE A 301 6.27 6.57 8.88
C ILE A 301 4.94 7.05 9.49
N VAL A 302 4.70 6.80 10.77
CA VAL A 302 3.48 7.26 11.44
C VAL A 302 3.34 8.78 11.38
N SER A 303 4.42 9.53 11.64
CA SER A 303 4.40 11.00 11.60
C SER A 303 4.06 11.57 10.21
N GLN A 304 4.32 10.84 9.12
CA GLN A 304 4.00 11.26 7.76
C GLN A 304 2.49 11.24 7.47
N TYR A 305 1.73 10.34 8.09
CA TYR A 305 0.29 10.17 7.84
C TYR A 305 -0.59 10.72 8.95
N HIS A 306 -0.01 10.97 10.11
CA HIS A 306 -0.62 11.57 11.29
C HIS A 306 0.20 12.79 11.71
N SER A 307 0.43 12.98 13.01
CA SER A 307 1.31 14.03 13.53
C SER A 307 2.55 13.45 14.22
N GLU A 308 3.54 14.29 14.45
CA GLU A 308 4.71 13.89 15.26
C GLU A 308 4.31 13.54 16.70
N GLU A 309 3.29 14.22 17.24
CA GLU A 309 2.71 13.95 18.54
C GLU A 309 2.03 12.59 18.60
N ASP A 310 1.21 12.27 17.57
CA ASP A 310 0.59 10.93 17.43
C ASP A 310 1.62 9.82 17.32
N ALA A 311 2.69 10.05 16.55
CA ALA A 311 3.76 9.06 16.38
C ALA A 311 4.49 8.81 17.69
N LYS A 312 4.77 9.86 18.47
CA LYS A 312 5.39 9.75 19.79
C LYS A 312 4.44 9.04 20.78
N GLY A 313 3.18 9.41 20.80
CA GLY A 313 2.15 8.76 21.62
C GLY A 313 2.02 7.26 21.30
N ALA A 314 2.05 6.91 20.01
CA ALA A 314 2.02 5.51 19.57
C ALA A 314 3.26 4.72 20.01
N GLU A 315 4.45 5.35 19.98
CA GLU A 315 5.69 4.75 20.47
C GLU A 315 5.65 4.51 21.99
N GLU A 316 5.24 5.50 22.76
CA GLU A 316 5.11 5.41 24.22
C GLU A 316 4.09 4.34 24.61
N GLU A 317 2.93 4.31 23.95
CA GLU A 317 1.91 3.31 24.15
C GLU A 317 2.38 1.91 23.80
N PHE A 318 3.10 1.75 22.69
CA PHE A 318 3.68 0.48 22.29
C PHE A 318 4.70 -0.04 23.33
N GLU A 319 5.57 0.83 23.84
CA GLU A 319 6.52 0.45 24.89
C GLU A 319 5.80 0.08 26.20
N ARG A 320 4.74 0.80 26.56
CA ARG A 320 3.92 0.49 27.72
C ARG A 320 3.28 -0.91 27.62
N VAL A 321 2.65 -1.18 26.48
CA VAL A 321 1.90 -2.42 26.24
C VAL A 321 2.82 -3.64 26.09
N PHE A 322 3.85 -3.50 25.25
CA PHE A 322 4.65 -4.66 24.83
C PHE A 322 5.93 -4.85 25.63
N SER A 323 6.56 -3.79 26.12
CA SER A 323 7.78 -3.89 26.92
C SER A 323 7.49 -3.97 28.42
N ARG A 324 6.51 -3.18 28.92
CA ARG A 324 6.11 -3.20 30.32
C ARG A 324 4.94 -4.13 30.61
N LYS A 325 4.32 -4.69 29.56
CA LYS A 325 3.15 -5.58 29.64
C LYS A 325 1.93 -4.93 30.32
N GLU A 326 1.77 -3.63 30.20
CA GLU A 326 0.62 -2.89 30.71
C GLU A 326 -0.55 -2.97 29.68
N ALA A 327 -1.79 -2.75 30.14
CA ALA A 327 -2.93 -2.72 29.24
C ALA A 327 -2.96 -1.45 28.38
N PRO A 328 -3.41 -1.52 27.10
CA PRO A 328 -3.57 -0.34 26.25
C PRO A 328 -4.55 0.69 26.86
N THR A 329 -4.30 1.97 26.61
CA THR A 329 -5.18 3.06 27.09
C THR A 329 -6.56 3.01 26.48
N GLU A 330 -6.68 2.60 25.22
CA GLU A 330 -7.93 2.48 24.45
C GLU A 330 -8.33 1.03 24.20
N ALA A 331 -8.27 0.16 25.24
CA ALA A 331 -8.79 -1.20 25.10
C ALA A 331 -10.32 -1.16 24.96
N GLU A 332 -10.85 -1.95 24.02
CA GLU A 332 -12.29 -2.17 23.88
C GLU A 332 -12.89 -2.59 25.23
N THR A 333 -13.89 -1.83 25.68
CA THR A 333 -14.50 -2.09 26.99
C THR A 333 -15.75 -2.93 26.83
N ILE A 334 -15.80 -4.06 27.55
CA ILE A 334 -16.93 -4.99 27.59
C ILE A 334 -17.48 -5.04 29.01
N GLU A 335 -18.77 -4.77 29.16
CA GLU A 335 -19.47 -4.90 30.43
C GLU A 335 -20.08 -6.29 30.57
N ILE A 336 -19.76 -6.96 31.65
CA ILE A 336 -20.28 -8.29 31.95
C ILE A 336 -20.72 -8.40 33.42
N LYS A 337 -21.55 -9.40 33.74
CA LYS A 337 -21.93 -9.71 35.11
C LYS A 337 -20.94 -10.68 35.78
N ALA A 338 -20.73 -10.52 37.06
CA ALA A 338 -19.91 -11.44 37.85
C ALA A 338 -20.41 -12.88 37.76
N GLY A 339 -19.50 -13.82 37.68
CA GLY A 339 -19.81 -15.24 37.56
C GLY A 339 -18.72 -16.03 36.85
N THR A 340 -18.98 -17.32 36.71
CA THR A 340 -18.10 -18.20 35.93
C THR A 340 -18.42 -18.06 34.45
N ILE A 341 -17.44 -17.74 33.63
CA ILE A 341 -17.58 -17.68 32.19
C ILE A 341 -16.79 -18.79 31.51
N TYR A 342 -17.40 -19.42 30.50
CA TYR A 342 -16.74 -20.37 29.63
C TYR A 342 -16.04 -19.59 28.50
N LEU A 343 -14.75 -19.37 28.68
CA LEU A 343 -13.93 -18.46 27.88
C LEU A 343 -13.96 -18.75 26.37
N PRO A 344 -13.91 -20.02 25.88
CA PRO A 344 -13.97 -20.30 24.45
C PRO A 344 -15.25 -19.82 23.76
N LYS A 345 -16.38 -19.90 24.42
CA LYS A 345 -17.67 -19.42 23.90
C LYS A 345 -17.72 -17.90 23.96
N PHE A 346 -17.29 -17.31 25.04
CA PHE A 346 -17.24 -15.86 25.25
C PHE A 346 -16.39 -15.16 24.18
N LEU A 347 -15.19 -15.66 23.90
CA LEU A 347 -14.31 -15.09 22.86
C LEU A 347 -14.89 -15.22 21.45
N LYS A 348 -15.63 -16.31 21.18
CA LYS A 348 -16.33 -16.47 19.90
C LYS A 348 -17.50 -15.48 19.77
N GLU A 349 -18.31 -15.32 20.83
CA GLU A 349 -19.46 -14.39 20.83
C GLU A 349 -19.03 -12.94 20.63
N LEU A 350 -17.87 -12.57 21.15
CA LEU A 350 -17.25 -11.25 20.92
C LEU A 350 -16.56 -11.14 19.54
N GLY A 351 -16.59 -12.16 18.71
CA GLY A 351 -15.92 -12.15 17.40
C GLY A 351 -14.39 -12.09 17.45
N ILE A 352 -13.79 -12.35 18.61
CA ILE A 352 -12.33 -12.34 18.81
C ILE A 352 -11.69 -13.58 18.20
N THR A 353 -12.39 -14.71 18.29
CA THR A 353 -12.01 -15.96 17.63
C THR A 353 -13.08 -16.40 16.65
N LYS A 354 -12.68 -17.06 15.57
CA LYS A 354 -13.61 -17.58 14.55
C LYS A 354 -14.44 -18.75 15.05
N SER A 355 -13.92 -19.46 16.05
CA SER A 355 -14.58 -20.63 16.65
C SER A 355 -14.12 -20.86 18.10
N SER A 356 -14.94 -21.58 18.88
CA SER A 356 -14.53 -22.03 20.22
C SER A 356 -13.31 -22.96 20.18
N SER A 357 -13.10 -23.70 19.09
CA SER A 357 -11.91 -24.56 18.90
C SER A 357 -10.63 -23.72 18.74
N GLU A 358 -10.71 -22.58 18.08
CA GLU A 358 -9.59 -21.64 17.99
C GLU A 358 -9.24 -21.06 19.37
N ALA A 359 -10.24 -20.66 20.13
CA ALA A 359 -10.05 -20.17 21.50
C ALA A 359 -9.39 -21.22 22.41
N LYS A 360 -9.84 -22.48 22.34
CA LYS A 360 -9.21 -23.60 23.08
C LYS A 360 -7.74 -23.79 22.72
N ARG A 361 -7.42 -23.70 21.41
CA ARG A 361 -6.03 -23.76 20.95
C ARG A 361 -5.18 -22.62 21.51
N LEU A 362 -5.71 -21.40 21.57
CA LEU A 362 -5.01 -20.25 22.15
C LEU A 362 -4.78 -20.41 23.66
N ILE A 363 -5.74 -20.99 24.40
CA ILE A 363 -5.57 -21.33 25.82
C ILE A 363 -4.44 -22.37 25.98
N ALA A 364 -4.49 -23.47 25.21
CA ALA A 364 -3.46 -24.52 25.24
C ALA A 364 -2.06 -23.99 24.85
N GLN A 365 -1.98 -23.00 23.97
CA GLN A 365 -0.74 -22.32 23.60
C GLN A 365 -0.29 -21.25 24.61
N ARG A 366 -0.99 -21.09 25.73
CA ARG A 366 -0.71 -20.04 26.72
C ARG A 366 -0.72 -18.63 26.15
N ALA A 367 -1.59 -18.39 25.17
CA ALA A 367 -1.67 -17.15 24.43
C ALA A 367 -2.77 -16.20 24.96
N ILE A 368 -3.39 -16.50 26.08
CA ILE A 368 -4.42 -15.68 26.73
C ILE A 368 -3.97 -15.34 28.15
N ASP A 369 -3.98 -14.06 28.47
CA ASP A 369 -3.70 -13.57 29.82
C ASP A 369 -4.88 -12.76 30.37
N LEU A 370 -5.17 -12.93 31.64
CA LEU A 370 -6.09 -12.11 32.43
C LEU A 370 -5.31 -11.40 33.54
N ASP A 371 -5.27 -10.06 33.54
CA ASP A 371 -4.46 -9.24 34.46
C ASP A 371 -3.02 -9.76 34.56
N HIS A 372 -2.37 -9.96 33.40
CA HIS A 372 -0.99 -10.46 33.27
C HIS A 372 -0.73 -11.89 33.73
N LYS A 373 -1.78 -12.63 34.12
CA LYS A 373 -1.68 -14.05 34.46
C LYS A 373 -2.18 -14.91 33.31
N THR A 374 -1.37 -15.86 32.89
CA THR A 374 -1.75 -16.76 31.80
C THR A 374 -2.95 -17.58 32.20
N VAL A 375 -3.97 -17.59 31.35
CA VAL A 375 -5.18 -18.41 31.53
C VAL A 375 -4.90 -19.79 30.98
N GLU A 376 -4.97 -20.80 31.89
CA GLU A 376 -4.76 -22.21 31.54
C GLU A 376 -6.09 -23.02 31.55
N ALA A 377 -7.16 -22.44 32.09
CA ALA A 377 -8.46 -23.07 32.17
C ALA A 377 -9.46 -22.54 31.15
N GLU A 378 -10.36 -23.36 30.66
CA GLU A 378 -11.46 -22.96 29.79
C GLU A 378 -12.58 -22.20 30.55
N GLU A 379 -12.66 -22.36 31.84
CA GLU A 379 -13.60 -21.65 32.73
C GLU A 379 -12.84 -20.72 33.65
N ILE A 380 -13.28 -19.46 33.72
CA ILE A 380 -12.71 -18.46 34.62
C ILE A 380 -13.81 -17.83 35.48
N LEU A 381 -13.55 -17.68 36.77
CA LEU A 381 -14.43 -16.98 37.70
C LEU A 381 -14.05 -15.49 37.72
N LEU A 382 -14.98 -14.62 37.34
CA LEU A 382 -14.84 -13.17 37.43
C LEU A 382 -15.70 -12.63 38.57
N ILE A 383 -15.07 -11.96 39.52
CA ILE A 383 -15.75 -11.23 40.60
C ILE A 383 -15.91 -9.75 40.17
N PRO A 384 -16.79 -8.95 40.81
CA PRO A 384 -16.92 -7.55 40.50
C PRO A 384 -15.58 -6.81 40.53
N GLY A 385 -15.29 -6.08 39.45
CA GLY A 385 -14.01 -5.39 39.27
C GLY A 385 -13.72 -5.08 37.81
N THR A 386 -12.53 -4.57 37.53
CA THR A 386 -12.04 -4.31 36.17
C THR A 386 -10.88 -5.27 35.89
N TYR A 387 -10.94 -5.95 34.76
CA TYR A 387 -9.94 -6.90 34.31
C TYR A 387 -9.43 -6.52 32.92
N PHE A 388 -8.18 -6.87 32.65
CA PHE A 388 -7.59 -6.74 31.32
C PHE A 388 -7.33 -8.12 30.74
N LEU A 389 -8.05 -8.43 29.65
CA LEU A 389 -7.93 -9.71 28.93
C LEU A 389 -7.10 -9.48 27.67
N ARG A 390 -5.95 -10.18 27.59
CA ARG A 390 -5.13 -10.24 26.37
C ARG A 390 -5.40 -11.55 25.64
N VAL A 391 -5.67 -11.49 24.35
CA VAL A 391 -5.88 -12.68 23.51
C VAL A 391 -4.89 -12.65 22.34
N GLY A 392 -3.95 -13.57 22.35
CA GLY A 392 -2.83 -13.60 21.41
C GLY A 392 -1.88 -12.43 21.60
N LYS A 393 -1.24 -11.98 20.49
CA LYS A 393 -0.22 -10.91 20.53
C LYS A 393 -0.79 -9.49 20.40
N LYS A 394 -2.04 -9.35 19.91
CA LYS A 394 -2.54 -8.05 19.42
C LYS A 394 -3.91 -7.64 19.94
N ARG A 395 -4.67 -8.51 20.59
CA ARG A 395 -6.02 -8.19 21.06
C ARG A 395 -6.06 -7.99 22.57
N PHE A 396 -6.59 -6.84 22.98
CA PHE A 396 -6.72 -6.44 24.37
C PHE A 396 -8.16 -5.97 24.60
N LEU A 397 -8.75 -6.43 25.71
CA LEU A 397 -10.08 -6.06 26.17
C LEU A 397 -10.02 -5.59 27.60
N LYS A 398 -10.81 -4.58 27.92
CA LYS A 398 -11.10 -4.15 29.27
C LYS A 398 -12.47 -4.71 29.66
N LEU A 399 -12.50 -5.65 30.61
CA LEU A 399 -13.73 -6.22 31.13
C LEU A 399 -14.16 -5.46 32.39
N ILE A 400 -15.33 -4.84 32.36
CA ILE A 400 -15.95 -4.25 33.55
C ILE A 400 -16.97 -5.25 34.06
N VAL A 401 -16.66 -5.86 35.22
CA VAL A 401 -17.50 -6.86 35.83
C VAL A 401 -18.37 -6.21 36.92
N SER A 402 -19.65 -6.15 36.67
CA SER A 402 -20.64 -5.66 37.65
C SER A 402 -21.17 -6.80 38.53
N PRO A 403 -21.67 -6.51 39.78
CA PRO A 403 -22.29 -7.49 40.61
C PRO A 403 -23.43 -8.23 39.90
N SER A 404 -23.53 -9.55 40.08
CA SER A 404 -24.74 -10.29 39.72
C SER A 404 -25.88 -9.82 40.62
N GLN A 405 -27.05 -9.47 40.05
CA GLN A 405 -28.23 -9.22 40.88
C GLN A 405 -28.54 -10.46 41.65
N PRO A 406 -28.87 -10.36 42.96
CA PRO A 406 -29.39 -11.53 43.69
C PRO A 406 -30.67 -11.98 42.98
N GLU A 407 -30.73 -13.26 42.63
CA GLU A 407 -31.98 -13.87 42.20
C GLU A 407 -33.00 -13.64 43.30
N GLY A 408 -34.06 -12.85 42.98
CA GLY A 408 -35.19 -12.60 43.86
C GLY A 408 -36.18 -13.77 43.89
#